data_a3d1d1cc8495ba8a9fae0ac322a134c8
#
_entry.id   a3d1d1cc8495ba8a9fae0ac322a134c8
#
_cell.length_a   1.000
_cell.length_b   1.000
_cell.length_c   1.000
_cell.angle_alpha   90.00
_cell.angle_beta   90.00
_cell.angle_gamma   90.00
#
_symmetry.space_group_name_H-M   'P 1'
#
loop_
_entity.id
_entity.type
_entity.pdbx_description
1 polymer ?
#
loop_
_entity_poly.entity_id
_entity_poly.type
_entity_poly.pdbx_seq_one_letter_code
_entity_poly.pdbx_strand_id
1 'polypeptide(L)'
;MTETPIAPQEVPRVIVLVPAYKEVDSLPRVLEALRAQTRPADRVIVTLDPHTDSRRTAELERVARAGGAEVWHSVGNRHKKAGNLNGALSRLLPVVSDQDAILVQDADTFLDPQFIEVTRRKMAQGYGAVGGTFRGRSGGRLCGAFQRNEFARYARDTARKKGKVLCLTGTACLFRAGALKEVLEARRSGLLPPAEGVYDTKALTEDNELTLALKHLHHRIVAPTRATMTTEVMETWPALAKQRLRWKRGALENLIDYGLTRYTTEGWARQLVAFLGASVSTAYLVSVVWFLAVGAGVRIAPFWIAFTAFYAIERAVTVKSRGWRVSIASMLVLPEWFYDLFLQGVHLRALADTALRRDRAW
;
A
#
# COMPACT_ATOMS: atom_id res chain seq x y z
N MET A 1 6.55 -29.22 4.37
CA MET A 1 5.61 -29.30 5.51
C MET A 1 4.22 -29.03 4.94
N THR A 2 3.38 -30.04 4.88
CA THR A 2 1.97 -29.94 4.48
C THR A 2 1.22 -29.20 5.59
N GLU A 3 0.78 -27.96 5.29
CA GLU A 3 -0.08 -27.20 6.22
C GLU A 3 -1.38 -27.97 6.43
N THR A 4 -1.64 -28.38 7.66
CA THR A 4 -2.93 -28.95 8.05
C THR A 4 -4.03 -27.94 7.72
N PRO A 5 -5.12 -28.30 7.03
CA PRO A 5 -6.22 -27.39 6.76
C PRO A 5 -6.83 -26.93 8.09
N ILE A 6 -6.73 -25.63 8.39
CA ILE A 6 -7.43 -25.06 9.55
C ILE A 6 -8.92 -25.08 9.23
N ALA A 7 -9.74 -25.61 10.14
CA ALA A 7 -11.20 -25.57 10.00
C ALA A 7 -11.69 -24.14 9.76
N PRO A 8 -12.70 -23.94 8.88
CA PRO A 8 -13.22 -22.61 8.60
C PRO A 8 -13.68 -21.91 9.89
N GLN A 9 -13.09 -20.76 10.20
CA GLN A 9 -13.48 -19.96 11.35
C GLN A 9 -14.52 -18.93 10.90
N GLU A 10 -15.59 -18.83 11.63
CA GLU A 10 -16.61 -17.81 11.39
C GLU A 10 -16.05 -16.41 11.69
N VAL A 11 -16.43 -15.43 10.88
CA VAL A 11 -16.16 -13.99 11.14
C VAL A 11 -17.49 -13.36 11.52
N PRO A 12 -17.81 -13.23 12.81
CA PRO A 12 -19.14 -12.84 13.26
C PRO A 12 -19.53 -11.42 12.81
N ARG A 13 -18.63 -10.44 12.97
CA ARG A 13 -18.88 -9.04 12.63
C ARG A 13 -17.74 -8.40 11.85
N VAL A 14 -18.08 -7.51 10.93
CA VAL A 14 -17.11 -6.65 10.22
C VAL A 14 -17.39 -5.20 10.59
N ILE A 15 -16.40 -4.55 11.19
CA ILE A 15 -16.44 -3.15 11.57
C ILE A 15 -15.46 -2.41 10.70
N VAL A 16 -15.93 -1.37 10.00
CA VAL A 16 -15.11 -0.53 9.12
C VAL A 16 -14.65 0.71 9.88
N LEU A 17 -13.36 0.99 9.83
CA LEU A 17 -12.75 2.24 10.29
C LEU A 17 -12.26 3.04 9.08
N VAL A 18 -12.79 4.26 8.93
CA VAL A 18 -12.41 5.19 7.85
C VAL A 18 -11.82 6.45 8.49
N PRO A 19 -10.48 6.56 8.58
CA PRO A 19 -9.85 7.79 9.04
C PRO A 19 -9.99 8.88 7.99
N ALA A 20 -10.56 10.03 8.36
CA ALA A 20 -10.79 11.16 7.48
C ALA A 20 -10.29 12.47 8.09
N TYR A 21 -9.72 13.33 7.23
CA TYR A 21 -9.16 14.64 7.61
C TYR A 21 -9.47 15.74 6.59
N LYS A 22 -9.34 15.45 5.30
CA LYS A 22 -9.50 16.41 4.20
C LYS A 22 -10.48 15.93 3.12
N GLU A 23 -10.93 14.71 3.21
CA GLU A 23 -11.57 13.93 2.14
C GLU A 23 -13.09 14.21 2.04
N VAL A 24 -13.50 15.49 2.08
CA VAL A 24 -14.91 15.91 1.99
C VAL A 24 -15.55 15.43 0.67
N ASP A 25 -14.81 15.53 -0.44
CA ASP A 25 -15.32 15.23 -1.78
C ASP A 25 -15.40 13.72 -2.06
N SER A 26 -14.49 12.93 -1.48
CA SER A 26 -14.42 11.48 -1.71
C SER A 26 -15.26 10.69 -0.71
N LEU A 27 -15.41 11.15 0.52
CA LEU A 27 -16.09 10.44 1.61
C LEU A 27 -17.54 10.00 1.25
N PRO A 28 -18.39 10.81 0.61
CA PRO A 28 -19.74 10.37 0.23
C PRO A 28 -19.72 9.12 -0.64
N ARG A 29 -18.82 9.08 -1.63
CA ARG A 29 -18.66 7.95 -2.56
C ARG A 29 -18.06 6.73 -1.88
N VAL A 30 -17.16 6.93 -0.90
CA VAL A 30 -16.60 5.84 -0.07
C VAL A 30 -17.73 5.17 0.72
N LEU A 31 -18.59 5.95 1.37
CA LEU A 31 -19.72 5.44 2.14
C LEU A 31 -20.78 4.77 1.24
N GLU A 32 -21.00 5.31 0.03
CA GLU A 32 -21.86 4.67 -0.97
C GLU A 32 -21.29 3.30 -1.40
N ALA A 33 -19.99 3.21 -1.69
CA ALA A 33 -19.32 1.96 -2.06
C ALA A 33 -19.37 0.92 -0.92
N LEU A 34 -19.31 1.36 0.35
CA LEU A 34 -19.49 0.48 1.51
C LEU A 34 -20.91 -0.04 1.64
N ARG A 35 -21.93 0.79 1.37
CA ARG A 35 -23.35 0.37 1.35
C ARG A 35 -23.67 -0.57 0.19
N ALA A 36 -22.98 -0.41 -0.95
CA ALA A 36 -23.15 -1.22 -2.15
C ALA A 36 -22.43 -2.58 -2.10
N GLN A 37 -21.80 -2.94 -0.97
CA GLN A 37 -21.15 -4.23 -0.82
C GLN A 37 -22.16 -5.38 -0.87
N THR A 38 -21.84 -6.47 -1.58
CA THR A 38 -22.65 -7.72 -1.62
C THR A 38 -22.84 -8.33 -0.23
N ARG A 39 -21.90 -8.06 0.67
CA ARG A 39 -21.97 -8.38 2.09
C ARG A 39 -21.65 -7.09 2.87
N PRO A 40 -22.64 -6.33 3.31
CA PRO A 40 -22.42 -5.09 4.04
C PRO A 40 -21.63 -5.30 5.33
N ALA A 41 -20.95 -4.24 5.77
CA ALA A 41 -20.35 -4.19 7.10
C ALA A 41 -21.44 -4.06 8.18
N ASP A 42 -21.15 -4.60 9.37
CA ASP A 42 -22.08 -4.52 10.51
C ASP A 42 -22.05 -3.11 11.14
N ARG A 43 -20.92 -2.43 11.07
CA ARG A 43 -20.73 -1.04 11.54
C ARG A 43 -19.76 -0.32 10.62
N VAL A 44 -20.01 0.95 10.39
CA VAL A 44 -19.10 1.86 9.69
C VAL A 44 -18.81 3.05 10.60
N ILE A 45 -17.55 3.24 10.95
CA ILE A 45 -17.09 4.30 11.84
C ILE A 45 -16.13 5.20 11.06
N VAL A 46 -16.48 6.47 10.91
CA VAL A 46 -15.60 7.50 10.37
C VAL A 46 -14.89 8.16 11.54
N THR A 47 -13.56 8.09 11.55
CA THR A 47 -12.74 8.70 12.58
C THR A 47 -12.20 10.02 12.09
N LEU A 48 -12.65 11.13 12.69
CA LEU A 48 -12.28 12.47 12.28
C LEU A 48 -11.10 12.99 13.09
N ASP A 49 -10.07 13.42 12.39
CA ASP A 49 -9.01 14.25 12.95
C ASP A 49 -9.43 15.72 12.87
N PRO A 50 -9.40 16.50 13.97
CA PRO A 50 -9.81 17.90 13.92
C PRO A 50 -8.95 18.66 12.91
N HIS A 51 -9.58 19.28 11.93
CA HIS A 51 -8.91 20.18 11.02
C HIS A 51 -8.71 21.55 11.68
N THR A 52 -7.68 22.29 11.28
CA THR A 52 -7.48 23.69 11.71
C THR A 52 -8.67 24.58 11.35
N ASP A 53 -9.36 24.25 10.25
CA ASP A 53 -10.67 24.85 9.89
C ASP A 53 -11.81 24.00 10.44
N SER A 54 -12.48 24.50 11.46
CA SER A 54 -13.63 23.86 12.13
C SER A 54 -14.81 23.62 11.19
N ARG A 55 -15.00 24.49 10.16
CA ARG A 55 -16.09 24.32 9.17
C ARG A 55 -15.89 23.03 8.36
N ARG A 56 -14.65 22.73 7.97
CA ARG A 56 -14.33 21.51 7.23
C ARG A 56 -14.55 20.25 8.06
N THR A 57 -14.20 20.30 9.35
CA THR A 57 -14.50 19.18 10.28
C THR A 57 -16.00 18.96 10.42
N ALA A 58 -16.79 20.03 10.61
CA ALA A 58 -18.24 19.95 10.69
C ALA A 58 -18.89 19.43 9.39
N GLU A 59 -18.34 19.79 8.24
CA GLU A 59 -18.80 19.29 6.94
C GLU A 59 -18.51 17.79 6.78
N LEU A 60 -17.32 17.33 7.12
CA LEU A 60 -16.97 15.89 7.13
C LEU A 60 -17.90 15.11 8.07
N GLU A 61 -18.19 15.64 9.26
CA GLU A 61 -19.12 15.01 10.19
C GLU A 61 -20.53 14.92 9.60
N ARG A 62 -21.03 16.00 9.03
CA ARG A 62 -22.34 16.02 8.36
C ARG A 62 -22.41 14.98 7.24
N VAL A 63 -21.39 14.92 6.39
CA VAL A 63 -21.31 13.95 5.30
C VAL A 63 -21.25 12.51 5.83
N ALA A 64 -20.46 12.25 6.85
CA ALA A 64 -20.34 10.92 7.45
C ALA A 64 -21.67 10.44 8.04
N ARG A 65 -22.36 11.30 8.83
CA ARG A 65 -23.68 10.98 9.42
C ARG A 65 -24.76 10.80 8.36
N ALA A 66 -24.79 11.65 7.33
CA ALA A 66 -25.73 11.50 6.20
C ALA A 66 -25.47 10.20 5.42
N GLY A 67 -24.23 9.73 5.38
CA GLY A 67 -23.82 8.44 4.84
C GLY A 67 -24.16 7.25 5.74
N GLY A 68 -24.78 7.43 6.91
CA GLY A 68 -25.15 6.36 7.85
C GLY A 68 -23.97 5.84 8.67
N ALA A 69 -22.85 6.57 8.72
CA ALA A 69 -21.69 6.18 9.52
C ALA A 69 -21.77 6.75 10.95
N GLU A 70 -21.24 6.00 11.90
CA GLU A 70 -20.91 6.54 13.21
C GLU A 70 -19.71 7.49 13.08
N VAL A 71 -19.69 8.56 13.86
CA VAL A 71 -18.58 9.52 13.84
C VAL A 71 -17.86 9.51 15.18
N TRP A 72 -16.57 9.25 15.13
CA TRP A 72 -15.70 9.32 16.29
C TRP A 72 -14.63 10.40 16.06
N HIS A 73 -14.46 11.26 17.07
CA HIS A 73 -13.43 12.30 17.03
C HIS A 73 -12.16 11.80 17.71
N SER A 74 -11.02 12.01 17.07
CA SER A 74 -9.71 11.83 17.72
C SER A 74 -9.49 12.98 18.71
N VAL A 75 -8.88 12.67 19.85
CA VAL A 75 -8.58 13.65 20.90
C VAL A 75 -7.07 13.74 21.03
N GLY A 76 -6.51 14.93 20.89
CA GLY A 76 -5.08 15.19 21.09
C GLY A 76 -4.15 14.48 20.10
N ASN A 77 -4.67 14.01 18.95
CA ASN A 77 -3.86 13.33 17.95
C ASN A 77 -2.82 14.28 17.32
N ARG A 78 -1.54 13.87 17.40
CA ARG A 78 -0.40 14.56 16.75
C ARG A 78 0.28 13.72 15.68
N HIS A 79 -0.23 12.49 15.46
CA HIS A 79 0.42 11.46 14.63
C HIS A 79 -0.41 11.09 13.39
N LYS A 80 -1.15 12.05 12.85
CA LYS A 80 -1.89 11.90 11.58
C LYS A 80 -2.76 10.64 11.57
N LYS A 81 -2.83 9.92 10.45
CA LYS A 81 -3.61 8.70 10.27
C LYS A 81 -3.31 7.61 11.31
N ALA A 82 -2.04 7.34 11.59
CA ALA A 82 -1.64 6.29 12.54
C ALA A 82 -2.15 6.57 13.96
N GLY A 83 -2.01 7.82 14.43
CA GLY A 83 -2.52 8.22 15.74
C GLY A 83 -4.04 8.23 15.82
N ASN A 84 -4.72 8.70 14.76
CA ASN A 84 -6.19 8.64 14.65
C ASN A 84 -6.68 7.18 14.74
N LEU A 85 -6.09 6.27 13.97
CA LEU A 85 -6.42 4.84 14.01
C LEU A 85 -6.13 4.21 15.36
N ASN A 86 -5.00 4.52 16.00
CA ASN A 86 -4.68 4.02 17.34
C ASN A 86 -5.70 4.49 18.39
N GLY A 87 -6.13 5.75 18.31
CA GLY A 87 -7.19 6.28 19.17
C GLY A 87 -8.53 5.55 18.99
N ALA A 88 -8.90 5.24 17.76
CA ALA A 88 -10.10 4.47 17.48
C ALA A 88 -9.97 2.99 17.94
N LEU A 89 -8.84 2.36 17.65
CA LEU A 89 -8.58 0.97 18.02
C LEU A 89 -8.50 0.79 19.53
N SER A 90 -7.94 1.74 20.28
CA SER A 90 -7.90 1.68 21.75
C SER A 90 -9.31 1.64 22.38
N ARG A 91 -10.29 2.27 21.74
CA ARG A 91 -11.71 2.24 22.16
C ARG A 91 -12.44 1.00 21.65
N LEU A 92 -12.07 0.49 20.45
CA LEU A 92 -12.79 -0.59 19.79
C LEU A 92 -12.33 -1.98 20.26
N LEU A 93 -11.02 -2.22 20.36
CA LEU A 93 -10.47 -3.56 20.65
C LEU A 93 -10.95 -4.16 21.97
N PRO A 94 -11.15 -3.39 23.07
CA PRO A 94 -11.65 -3.95 24.33
C PRO A 94 -13.08 -4.50 24.26
N VAL A 95 -13.89 -4.02 23.32
CA VAL A 95 -15.34 -4.33 23.23
C VAL A 95 -15.70 -5.27 22.09
N VAL A 96 -14.75 -5.67 21.27
CA VAL A 96 -14.95 -6.62 20.16
C VAL A 96 -14.37 -8.00 20.50
N SER A 97 -14.99 -9.03 19.94
CA SER A 97 -14.49 -10.40 20.01
C SER A 97 -13.20 -10.55 19.21
N ASP A 98 -12.33 -11.47 19.61
CA ASP A 98 -11.11 -11.80 18.86
C ASP A 98 -11.39 -12.31 17.45
N GLN A 99 -12.58 -12.89 17.23
CA GLN A 99 -13.03 -13.36 15.93
C GLN A 99 -13.63 -12.27 15.05
N ASP A 100 -14.03 -11.13 15.62
CA ASP A 100 -14.51 -9.99 14.83
C ASP A 100 -13.42 -9.49 13.88
N ALA A 101 -13.82 -8.87 12.80
CA ALA A 101 -12.91 -8.31 11.80
C ALA A 101 -13.03 -6.80 11.72
N ILE A 102 -11.89 -6.14 11.64
CA ILE A 102 -11.80 -4.68 11.52
C ILE A 102 -11.23 -4.36 10.14
N LEU A 103 -12.03 -3.72 9.29
CA LEU A 103 -11.60 -3.21 8.00
C LEU A 103 -11.11 -1.76 8.17
N VAL A 104 -9.83 -1.54 8.00
CA VAL A 104 -9.26 -0.19 7.91
C VAL A 104 -9.21 0.20 6.45
N GLN A 105 -9.84 1.34 6.10
CA GLN A 105 -9.97 1.81 4.73
C GLN A 105 -9.69 3.32 4.64
N ASP A 106 -8.91 3.74 3.64
CA ASP A 106 -8.68 5.17 3.37
C ASP A 106 -9.95 5.86 2.86
N ALA A 107 -10.14 7.13 3.26
CA ALA A 107 -11.31 7.94 2.90
C ALA A 107 -11.32 8.41 1.43
N ASP A 108 -10.33 8.01 0.62
CA ASP A 108 -10.22 8.24 -0.82
C ASP A 108 -10.21 6.94 -1.66
N THR A 109 -10.47 5.81 -1.00
CA THR A 109 -10.45 4.47 -1.61
C THR A 109 -11.86 3.92 -1.77
N PHE A 110 -12.19 3.46 -2.97
CA PHE A 110 -13.50 2.94 -3.34
C PHE A 110 -13.42 1.43 -3.51
N LEU A 111 -14.10 0.69 -2.64
CA LEU A 111 -14.14 -0.78 -2.70
C LEU A 111 -15.05 -1.26 -3.82
N ASP A 112 -14.64 -2.29 -4.54
CA ASP A 112 -15.52 -3.01 -5.46
C ASP A 112 -16.60 -3.77 -4.66
N PRO A 113 -17.81 -4.02 -5.20
CA PRO A 113 -18.94 -4.57 -4.45
C PRO A 113 -18.68 -5.89 -3.72
N GLN A 114 -17.75 -6.71 -4.18
CA GLN A 114 -17.43 -8.02 -3.58
C GLN A 114 -16.27 -7.97 -2.57
N PHE A 115 -15.71 -6.81 -2.27
CA PHE A 115 -14.48 -6.70 -1.48
C PHE A 115 -14.64 -7.33 -0.08
N ILE A 116 -15.66 -6.90 0.68
CA ILE A 116 -15.90 -7.41 2.05
C ILE A 116 -16.21 -8.92 2.01
N GLU A 117 -17.02 -9.38 1.08
CA GLU A 117 -17.34 -10.80 0.94
C GLU A 117 -16.10 -11.66 0.69
N VAL A 118 -15.25 -11.26 -0.26
CA VAL A 118 -14.02 -11.99 -0.62
C VAL A 118 -13.03 -11.99 0.54
N THR A 119 -12.85 -10.86 1.22
CA THR A 119 -11.91 -10.76 2.35
C THR A 119 -12.40 -11.55 3.57
N ARG A 120 -13.71 -11.56 3.88
CA ARG A 120 -14.31 -12.40 4.92
C ARG A 120 -14.08 -13.89 4.64
N ARG A 121 -14.31 -14.36 3.41
CA ARG A 121 -14.07 -15.75 3.04
C ARG A 121 -12.61 -16.17 3.29
N LYS A 122 -11.64 -15.25 3.05
CA LYS A 122 -10.24 -15.52 3.36
C LYS A 122 -9.97 -15.50 4.85
N MET A 123 -10.57 -14.57 5.58
CA MET A 123 -10.46 -14.51 7.04
C MET A 123 -10.97 -15.83 7.69
N ALA A 124 -12.09 -16.38 7.20
CA ALA A 124 -12.62 -17.66 7.64
C ALA A 124 -11.68 -18.85 7.36
N GLN A 125 -10.69 -18.71 6.46
CA GLN A 125 -9.64 -19.71 6.20
C GLN A 125 -8.43 -19.57 7.14
N GLY A 126 -8.55 -18.81 8.24
CA GLY A 126 -7.51 -18.65 9.25
C GLY A 126 -6.44 -17.61 8.92
N TYR A 127 -6.71 -16.65 8.00
CA TYR A 127 -5.84 -15.52 7.80
C TYR A 127 -6.04 -14.47 8.90
N GLY A 128 -4.94 -13.94 9.45
CA GLY A 128 -4.96 -12.86 10.45
C GLY A 128 -5.21 -11.49 9.83
N ALA A 129 -4.81 -11.29 8.56
CA ALA A 129 -5.10 -10.07 7.81
C ALA A 129 -5.26 -10.38 6.31
N VAL A 130 -6.17 -9.64 5.68
CA VAL A 130 -6.54 -9.81 4.27
C VAL A 130 -6.64 -8.43 3.61
N GLY A 131 -5.71 -8.13 2.73
CA GLY A 131 -5.75 -6.92 1.90
C GLY A 131 -6.48 -7.15 0.58
N GLY A 132 -6.23 -6.24 -0.36
CA GLY A 132 -6.73 -6.35 -1.72
C GLY A 132 -5.73 -5.86 -2.76
N THR A 133 -6.16 -5.84 -4.01
CA THR A 133 -5.43 -5.25 -5.13
C THR A 133 -6.11 -3.96 -5.56
N PHE A 134 -5.33 -2.92 -5.74
CA PHE A 134 -5.85 -1.61 -6.08
C PHE A 134 -5.63 -1.26 -7.55
N ARG A 135 -6.55 -0.44 -8.07
CA ARG A 135 -6.47 0.21 -9.38
C ARG A 135 -6.41 1.72 -9.17
N GLY A 136 -5.69 2.41 -10.05
CA GLY A 136 -5.63 3.87 -10.02
C GLY A 136 -6.86 4.48 -10.69
N ARG A 137 -7.46 5.48 -10.06
CA ARG A 137 -8.52 6.32 -10.61
C ARG A 137 -8.05 7.04 -11.88
N SER A 138 -8.97 7.46 -12.72
CA SER A 138 -8.68 8.34 -13.86
C SER A 138 -8.15 9.69 -13.37
N GLY A 139 -7.26 10.32 -14.15
CA GLY A 139 -6.63 11.60 -13.81
C GLY A 139 -5.11 11.54 -13.91
N GLY A 140 -4.43 12.63 -13.48
CA GLY A 140 -2.98 12.74 -13.42
C GLY A 140 -2.27 12.71 -14.77
N ARG A 141 -2.97 12.90 -15.89
CA ARG A 141 -2.40 12.90 -17.25
C ARG A 141 -1.38 11.76 -17.44
N LEU A 142 -0.19 12.05 -17.93
CA LEU A 142 0.89 11.08 -18.16
C LEU A 142 1.41 10.48 -16.83
N CYS A 143 1.58 11.31 -15.81
CA CYS A 143 1.98 10.86 -14.46
C CYS A 143 1.01 9.81 -13.91
N GLY A 144 -0.30 10.07 -13.98
CA GLY A 144 -1.33 9.11 -13.57
C GLY A 144 -1.39 7.87 -14.46
N ALA A 145 -1.10 8.00 -15.76
CA ALA A 145 -1.07 6.86 -16.68
C ALA A 145 0.01 5.84 -16.29
N PHE A 146 1.22 6.29 -15.96
CA PHE A 146 2.31 5.42 -15.51
C PHE A 146 1.99 4.76 -14.16
N GLN A 147 1.41 5.49 -13.20
CA GLN A 147 0.98 4.91 -11.93
C GLN A 147 -0.06 3.81 -12.13
N ARG A 148 -1.04 4.01 -13.03
CA ARG A 148 -2.02 2.98 -13.36
C ARG A 148 -1.37 1.76 -14.03
N ASN A 149 -0.31 1.94 -14.84
CA ASN A 149 0.48 0.82 -15.37
C ASN A 149 1.21 0.08 -14.24
N GLU A 150 1.84 0.81 -13.33
CA GLU A 150 2.51 0.25 -12.15
C GLU A 150 1.53 -0.58 -11.30
N PHE A 151 0.32 -0.06 -11.03
CA PHE A 151 -0.71 -0.77 -10.27
C PHE A 151 -1.21 -2.04 -10.99
N ALA A 152 -1.34 -1.99 -12.32
CA ALA A 152 -1.69 -3.17 -13.11
C ALA A 152 -0.60 -4.25 -13.06
N ARG A 153 0.69 -3.86 -13.08
CA ARG A 153 1.84 -4.77 -12.90
C ARG A 153 1.83 -5.39 -11.51
N TYR A 154 1.60 -4.58 -10.48
CA TYR A 154 1.47 -5.06 -9.08
C TYR A 154 0.33 -6.08 -8.94
N ALA A 155 -0.86 -5.77 -9.45
CA ALA A 155 -2.00 -6.68 -9.40
C ALA A 155 -1.72 -8.00 -10.13
N ARG A 156 -1.05 -7.95 -11.29
CA ARG A 156 -0.63 -9.15 -12.03
C ARG A 156 0.40 -9.98 -11.26
N ASP A 157 1.42 -9.33 -10.65
CA ASP A 157 2.43 -10.05 -9.85
C ASP A 157 1.77 -10.72 -8.63
N THR A 158 0.88 -10.01 -7.94
CA THR A 158 0.07 -10.55 -6.84
C THR A 158 -0.75 -11.75 -7.27
N ALA A 159 -1.37 -11.70 -8.47
CA ALA A 159 -2.13 -12.82 -9.02
C ALA A 159 -1.23 -14.05 -9.27
N ARG A 160 -0.06 -13.85 -9.89
CA ARG A 160 0.92 -14.92 -10.16
C ARG A 160 1.41 -15.57 -8.87
N LYS A 161 1.53 -14.81 -7.79
CA LYS A 161 1.92 -15.27 -6.45
C LYS A 161 0.75 -15.78 -5.61
N LYS A 162 -0.43 -15.98 -6.22
CA LYS A 162 -1.64 -16.47 -5.53
C LYS A 162 -2.02 -15.62 -4.31
N GLY A 163 -1.83 -14.29 -4.41
CA GLY A 163 -2.13 -13.34 -3.35
C GLY A 163 -1.04 -13.18 -2.29
N LYS A 164 0.10 -13.84 -2.41
CA LYS A 164 1.24 -13.61 -1.49
C LYS A 164 1.82 -12.23 -1.73
N VAL A 165 1.88 -11.42 -0.68
CA VAL A 165 2.38 -10.04 -0.72
C VAL A 165 3.43 -9.82 0.37
N LEU A 166 4.35 -8.88 0.13
CA LEU A 166 5.31 -8.45 1.15
C LEU A 166 4.65 -7.51 2.15
N CYS A 167 3.81 -6.62 1.65
CA CYS A 167 3.10 -5.61 2.40
C CYS A 167 1.61 -5.65 2.06
N LEU A 168 0.77 -5.57 3.06
CA LEU A 168 -0.64 -5.26 2.91
C LEU A 168 -0.77 -3.74 2.76
N THR A 169 -1.49 -3.30 1.75
CA THR A 169 -1.59 -1.87 1.44
C THR A 169 -2.49 -1.14 2.45
N GLY A 170 -2.10 0.05 2.85
CA GLY A 170 -2.87 0.90 3.77
C GLY A 170 -4.19 1.42 3.21
N THR A 171 -4.48 1.16 1.92
CA THR A 171 -5.71 1.64 1.25
C THR A 171 -6.98 0.95 1.75
N ALA A 172 -6.94 -0.40 1.88
CA ALA A 172 -8.00 -1.16 2.56
C ALA A 172 -7.46 -2.55 2.98
N CYS A 173 -7.58 -2.87 4.25
CA CYS A 173 -7.17 -4.14 4.81
C CYS A 173 -8.10 -4.59 5.92
N LEU A 174 -8.58 -5.84 5.84
CA LEU A 174 -9.38 -6.50 6.87
C LEU A 174 -8.46 -7.24 7.83
N PHE A 175 -8.51 -6.91 9.10
CA PHE A 175 -7.72 -7.51 10.17
C PHE A 175 -8.62 -8.29 11.13
N ARG A 176 -8.18 -9.43 11.62
CA ARG A 176 -8.81 -10.10 12.75
C ARG A 176 -8.52 -9.29 14.03
N ALA A 177 -9.53 -9.02 14.83
CA ALA A 177 -9.37 -8.22 16.04
C ALA A 177 -8.37 -8.84 17.03
N GLY A 178 -8.40 -10.18 17.19
CA GLY A 178 -7.42 -10.91 18.00
C GLY A 178 -5.99 -10.69 17.52
N ALA A 179 -5.73 -10.67 16.20
CA ALA A 179 -4.39 -10.41 15.68
C ALA A 179 -3.90 -8.98 16.01
N LEU A 180 -4.78 -7.99 16.01
CA LEU A 180 -4.42 -6.63 16.42
C LEU A 180 -4.19 -6.52 17.93
N LYS A 181 -4.94 -7.27 18.76
CA LYS A 181 -4.70 -7.37 20.21
C LYS A 181 -3.35 -8.02 20.49
N GLU A 182 -3.00 -9.08 19.78
CA GLU A 182 -1.69 -9.75 19.90
C GLU A 182 -0.54 -8.81 19.51
N VAL A 183 -0.70 -7.95 18.49
CA VAL A 183 0.30 -6.92 18.16
C VAL A 183 0.50 -5.97 19.32
N LEU A 184 -0.57 -5.48 19.96
CA LEU A 184 -0.46 -4.60 21.13
C LEU A 184 0.28 -5.27 22.29
N GLU A 185 -0.03 -6.51 22.60
CA GLU A 185 0.60 -7.26 23.68
C GLU A 185 2.07 -7.55 23.37
N ALA A 186 2.38 -7.95 22.13
CA ALA A 186 3.75 -8.19 21.70
C ALA A 186 4.63 -6.93 21.74
N ARG A 187 4.06 -5.74 21.51
CA ARG A 187 4.78 -4.47 21.68
C ARG A 187 5.04 -4.16 23.15
N ARG A 188 4.06 -4.40 24.04
CA ARG A 188 4.20 -4.20 25.48
C ARG A 188 5.23 -5.14 26.11
N SER A 189 5.27 -6.37 25.66
CA SER A 189 6.22 -7.39 26.13
C SER A 189 7.61 -7.29 25.49
N GLY A 190 7.82 -6.36 24.55
CA GLY A 190 9.11 -6.20 23.86
C GLY A 190 9.43 -7.26 22.82
N LEU A 191 8.45 -8.08 22.41
CA LEU A 191 8.61 -9.08 21.35
C LEU A 191 8.63 -8.43 19.95
N LEU A 192 8.01 -7.28 19.80
CA LEU A 192 8.03 -6.44 18.59
C LEU A 192 8.71 -5.10 18.87
N PRO A 193 9.18 -4.37 17.85
CA PRO A 193 9.65 -3.00 18.01
C PRO A 193 8.63 -2.15 18.78
N PRO A 194 9.07 -1.31 19.72
CA PRO A 194 8.19 -0.57 20.62
C PRO A 194 7.38 0.47 19.86
N ALA A 195 6.07 0.48 20.09
CA ALA A 195 5.15 1.51 19.62
C ALA A 195 4.01 1.71 20.63
N GLU A 196 3.40 2.90 20.64
CA GLU A 196 2.35 3.26 21.60
C GLU A 196 0.98 2.64 21.29
N GLY A 197 0.82 2.02 20.12
CA GLY A 197 -0.44 1.44 19.68
C GLY A 197 -0.27 0.28 18.70
N VAL A 198 -1.33 -0.08 18.03
CA VAL A 198 -1.30 -1.09 16.97
C VAL A 198 -0.42 -0.63 15.81
N TYR A 199 -0.61 0.63 15.39
CA TYR A 199 0.21 1.27 14.37
C TYR A 199 1.39 1.99 15.00
N ASP A 200 2.58 1.80 14.46
CA ASP A 200 3.73 2.62 14.86
C ASP A 200 3.57 4.04 14.28
N THR A 201 3.42 5.00 15.17
CA THR A 201 3.26 6.42 14.81
C THR A 201 4.56 7.07 14.31
N LYS A 202 5.70 6.42 14.52
CA LYS A 202 7.01 6.87 14.04
C LYS A 202 7.35 6.32 12.65
N ALA A 203 6.72 5.22 12.24
CA ALA A 203 6.96 4.63 10.94
C ALA A 203 6.45 5.54 9.80
N LEU A 204 7.24 5.70 8.74
CA LEU A 204 6.83 6.42 7.53
C LEU A 204 5.74 5.69 6.74
N THR A 205 5.67 4.36 6.92
CA THR A 205 4.70 3.46 6.29
C THR A 205 4.18 2.50 7.35
N GLU A 206 3.15 2.97 8.05
CA GLU A 206 2.53 2.27 9.18
C GLU A 206 1.88 0.94 8.78
N ASP A 207 1.43 0.84 7.53
CA ASP A 207 0.84 -0.36 6.93
C ASP A 207 1.90 -1.45 6.65
N ASN A 208 3.05 -1.05 6.15
CA ASN A 208 4.18 -1.95 5.93
C ASN A 208 4.74 -2.46 7.27
N GLU A 209 4.88 -1.57 8.25
CA GLU A 209 5.34 -1.92 9.60
C GLU A 209 4.37 -2.91 10.26
N LEU A 210 3.05 -2.62 10.27
CA LEU A 210 2.04 -3.53 10.82
C LEU A 210 2.03 -4.89 10.09
N THR A 211 2.30 -4.90 8.78
CA THR A 211 2.43 -6.14 8.02
C THR A 211 3.60 -6.99 8.52
N LEU A 212 4.74 -6.37 8.85
CA LEU A 212 5.90 -7.05 9.42
C LEU A 212 5.59 -7.55 10.83
N ALA A 213 4.92 -6.74 11.67
CA ALA A 213 4.47 -7.14 13.00
C ALA A 213 3.63 -8.41 12.96
N LEU A 214 2.59 -8.44 12.12
CA LEU A 214 1.73 -9.60 11.95
C LEU A 214 2.48 -10.84 11.47
N LYS A 215 3.43 -10.69 10.54
CA LYS A 215 4.27 -11.81 10.09
C LYS A 215 5.16 -12.37 11.19
N HIS A 216 5.75 -11.50 12.02
CA HIS A 216 6.59 -11.93 13.15
C HIS A 216 5.80 -12.66 14.22
N LEU A 217 4.51 -12.34 14.37
CA LEU A 217 3.55 -13.09 15.19
C LEU A 217 2.94 -14.32 14.46
N HIS A 218 3.53 -14.71 13.35
CA HIS A 218 3.14 -15.88 12.56
C HIS A 218 1.74 -15.84 11.94
N HIS A 219 1.10 -14.67 11.91
CA HIS A 219 -0.19 -14.54 11.21
C HIS A 219 -0.02 -14.73 9.71
N ARG A 220 -0.93 -15.51 9.14
CA ARG A 220 -1.03 -15.66 7.68
C ARG A 220 -1.68 -14.40 7.10
N ILE A 221 -1.09 -13.87 6.03
CA ILE A 221 -1.61 -12.70 5.33
C ILE A 221 -1.79 -12.99 3.84
N VAL A 222 -2.75 -12.34 3.19
CA VAL A 222 -3.02 -12.52 1.76
C VAL A 222 -3.70 -11.28 1.17
N ALA A 223 -3.48 -11.01 -0.12
CA ALA A 223 -4.22 -10.05 -0.91
C ALA A 223 -4.90 -10.78 -2.09
N PRO A 224 -6.13 -11.27 -1.91
CA PRO A 224 -6.84 -12.00 -2.97
C PRO A 224 -7.11 -11.07 -4.17
N THR A 225 -6.90 -11.58 -5.38
CA THR A 225 -7.04 -10.80 -6.61
C THR A 225 -8.47 -10.38 -6.95
N ARG A 226 -9.46 -11.03 -6.32
CA ARG A 226 -10.88 -10.69 -6.42
C ARG A 226 -11.31 -9.59 -5.42
N ALA A 227 -10.52 -9.32 -4.39
CA ALA A 227 -10.73 -8.19 -3.50
C ALA A 227 -10.08 -6.96 -4.14
N THR A 228 -10.84 -6.24 -4.93
CA THR A 228 -10.34 -5.10 -5.71
C THR A 228 -10.92 -3.78 -5.21
N MET A 229 -10.15 -2.72 -5.39
CA MET A 229 -10.52 -1.35 -5.01
C MET A 229 -9.88 -0.34 -5.94
N THR A 230 -10.42 0.86 -5.96
CA THR A 230 -9.90 1.99 -6.74
C THR A 230 -9.44 3.08 -5.78
N THR A 231 -8.20 3.55 -5.95
CA THR A 231 -7.62 4.64 -5.16
C THR A 231 -7.14 5.77 -6.07
N GLU A 232 -6.88 6.92 -5.49
CA GLU A 232 -6.39 8.07 -6.23
C GLU A 232 -4.96 7.86 -6.75
N VAL A 233 -4.61 8.61 -7.79
CA VAL A 233 -3.24 8.70 -8.32
C VAL A 233 -2.70 10.10 -8.08
N MET A 234 -1.39 10.21 -7.91
CA MET A 234 -0.74 11.52 -7.83
C MET A 234 -0.84 12.24 -9.16
N GLU A 235 -1.30 13.48 -9.15
CA GLU A 235 -1.53 14.24 -10.36
C GLU A 235 -0.25 14.87 -10.94
N THR A 236 0.75 15.12 -10.08
CA THR A 236 1.98 15.79 -10.46
C THR A 236 3.23 14.96 -10.12
N TRP A 237 4.30 15.14 -10.88
CA TRP A 237 5.58 14.47 -10.65
C TRP A 237 6.19 14.75 -9.28
N PRO A 238 6.17 16.01 -8.76
CA PRO A 238 6.67 16.29 -7.40
C PRO A 238 5.88 15.58 -6.32
N ALA A 239 4.54 15.52 -6.43
CA ALA A 239 3.70 14.79 -5.48
C ALA A 239 3.99 13.28 -5.53
N LEU A 240 4.16 12.72 -6.74
CA LEU A 240 4.55 11.33 -6.92
C LEU A 240 5.93 11.06 -6.32
N ALA A 241 6.92 11.91 -6.58
CA ALA A 241 8.26 11.77 -6.01
C ALA A 241 8.22 11.74 -4.47
N LYS A 242 7.47 12.67 -3.86
CA LYS A 242 7.30 12.72 -2.39
C LYS A 242 6.64 11.46 -1.85
N GLN A 243 5.58 10.98 -2.49
CA GLN A 243 4.88 9.75 -2.10
C GLN A 243 5.79 8.52 -2.22
N ARG A 244 6.49 8.36 -3.35
CA ARG A 244 7.38 7.22 -3.58
C ARG A 244 8.62 7.25 -2.69
N LEU A 245 9.16 8.43 -2.40
CA LEU A 245 10.26 8.61 -1.44
C LEU A 245 9.83 8.11 -0.05
N ARG A 246 8.65 8.54 0.41
CA ARG A 246 8.07 8.09 1.68
C ARG A 246 7.93 6.56 1.72
N TRP A 247 7.38 5.95 0.67
CA TRP A 247 7.17 4.50 0.63
C TRP A 247 8.49 3.71 0.62
N LYS A 248 9.46 4.15 -0.20
CA LYS A 248 10.74 3.45 -0.32
C LYS A 248 11.58 3.60 0.95
N ARG A 249 11.64 4.80 1.50
CA ARG A 249 12.35 5.07 2.75
C ARG A 249 11.68 4.35 3.93
N GLY A 250 10.35 4.43 4.06
CA GLY A 250 9.62 3.74 5.11
C GLY A 250 9.80 2.22 5.07
N ALA A 251 9.73 1.62 3.88
CA ALA A 251 9.99 0.19 3.74
C ALA A 251 11.42 -0.20 4.15
N LEU A 252 12.42 0.64 3.84
CA LEU A 252 13.82 0.40 4.24
C LEU A 252 14.01 0.57 5.75
N GLU A 253 13.47 1.64 6.34
CA GLU A 253 13.55 1.90 7.78
C GLU A 253 12.87 0.76 8.58
N ASN A 254 11.69 0.31 8.16
CA ASN A 254 11.02 -0.83 8.78
C ASN A 254 11.87 -2.13 8.69
N LEU A 255 12.56 -2.37 7.58
CA LEU A 255 13.48 -3.51 7.47
C LEU A 255 14.67 -3.39 8.43
N ILE A 256 15.17 -2.18 8.67
CA ILE A 256 16.25 -1.91 9.63
C ILE A 256 15.74 -2.17 11.05
N ASP A 257 14.54 -1.67 11.40
CA ASP A 257 13.97 -1.80 12.74
C ASP A 257 13.70 -3.27 13.12
N TYR A 258 13.27 -4.09 12.14
CA TYR A 258 13.03 -5.53 12.34
C TYR A 258 14.27 -6.40 12.14
N GLY A 259 15.36 -5.85 11.58
CA GLY A 259 16.60 -6.56 11.31
C GLY A 259 16.47 -7.65 10.24
N LEU A 260 17.45 -8.56 10.21
CA LEU A 260 17.48 -9.69 9.27
C LEU A 260 16.78 -10.91 9.88
N THR A 261 15.56 -11.17 9.47
CA THR A 261 14.73 -12.30 9.92
C THR A 261 14.19 -13.08 8.72
N ARG A 262 13.62 -14.26 8.93
CA ARG A 262 12.96 -15.03 7.86
C ARG A 262 11.84 -14.26 7.15
N TYR A 263 11.26 -13.25 7.79
CA TYR A 263 10.17 -12.43 7.24
C TYR A 263 10.65 -11.18 6.52
N THR A 264 11.89 -10.74 6.78
CA THR A 264 12.50 -9.56 6.15
C THR A 264 13.47 -9.90 5.03
N THR A 265 13.94 -11.17 4.93
CA THR A 265 14.92 -11.60 3.90
C THR A 265 14.48 -11.27 2.48
N GLU A 266 13.22 -11.53 2.09
CA GLU A 266 12.70 -11.18 0.77
C GLU A 266 12.70 -9.65 0.56
N GLY A 267 12.38 -8.88 1.61
CA GLY A 267 12.45 -7.42 1.60
C GLY A 267 13.87 -6.91 1.33
N TRP A 268 14.85 -7.42 2.08
CA TRP A 268 16.27 -7.10 1.89
C TRP A 268 16.79 -7.49 0.51
N ALA A 269 16.44 -8.69 0.03
CA ALA A 269 16.81 -9.12 -1.32
C ALA A 269 16.25 -8.17 -2.39
N ARG A 270 15.02 -7.71 -2.25
CA ARG A 270 14.42 -6.72 -3.17
C ARG A 270 15.12 -5.36 -3.11
N GLN A 271 15.55 -4.90 -1.94
CA GLN A 271 16.33 -3.66 -1.82
C GLN A 271 17.67 -3.80 -2.54
N LEU A 272 18.36 -4.92 -2.36
CA LEU A 272 19.62 -5.20 -3.05
C LEU A 272 19.44 -5.24 -4.58
N VAL A 273 18.44 -5.97 -5.08
CA VAL A 273 18.13 -6.04 -6.53
C VAL A 273 17.79 -4.66 -7.08
N ALA A 274 17.01 -3.85 -6.37
CA ALA A 274 16.66 -2.50 -6.78
C ALA A 274 17.90 -1.58 -6.80
N PHE A 275 18.80 -1.70 -5.82
CA PHE A 275 20.06 -0.96 -5.77
C PHE A 275 21.00 -1.34 -6.93
N LEU A 276 21.18 -2.63 -7.17
CA LEU A 276 22.01 -3.12 -8.28
C LEU A 276 21.45 -2.68 -9.64
N GLY A 277 20.12 -2.78 -9.83
CA GLY A 277 19.44 -2.32 -11.04
C GLY A 277 19.64 -0.81 -11.28
N ALA A 278 19.49 0.00 -10.23
CA ALA A 278 19.76 1.44 -10.31
C ALA A 278 21.22 1.75 -10.62
N SER A 279 22.17 1.01 -10.01
CA SER A 279 23.61 1.17 -10.23
C SER A 279 23.99 0.83 -11.67
N VAL A 280 23.49 -0.29 -12.20
CA VAL A 280 23.72 -0.70 -13.59
C VAL A 280 23.14 0.32 -14.58
N SER A 281 21.91 0.78 -14.34
CA SER A 281 21.30 1.82 -15.19
C SER A 281 22.07 3.14 -15.17
N THR A 282 22.58 3.54 -14.00
CA THR A 282 23.39 4.75 -13.85
C THR A 282 24.74 4.59 -14.58
N ALA A 283 25.43 3.46 -14.39
CA ALA A 283 26.68 3.16 -15.07
C ALA A 283 26.51 3.15 -16.59
N TYR A 284 25.42 2.58 -17.09
CA TYR A 284 25.07 2.60 -18.50
C TYR A 284 24.89 4.02 -19.03
N LEU A 285 24.12 4.85 -18.35
CA LEU A 285 23.92 6.25 -18.74
C LEU A 285 25.23 7.04 -18.77
N VAL A 286 26.05 6.89 -17.74
CA VAL A 286 27.37 7.53 -17.66
C VAL A 286 28.24 7.09 -18.84
N SER A 287 28.26 5.79 -19.16
CA SER A 287 29.03 5.27 -20.30
C SER A 287 28.54 5.83 -21.64
N VAL A 288 27.22 5.92 -21.87
CA VAL A 288 26.64 6.51 -23.07
C VAL A 288 27.06 7.99 -23.21
N VAL A 289 26.91 8.76 -22.15
CA VAL A 289 27.31 10.18 -22.14
C VAL A 289 28.81 10.33 -22.42
N TRP A 290 29.65 9.48 -21.83
CA TRP A 290 31.08 9.44 -22.07
C TRP A 290 31.42 9.15 -23.54
N PHE A 291 30.84 8.07 -24.13
CA PHE A 291 31.08 7.72 -25.53
C PHE A 291 30.65 8.82 -26.50
N LEU A 292 29.53 9.49 -26.22
CA LEU A 292 29.10 10.64 -27.01
C LEU A 292 30.07 11.84 -26.88
N ALA A 293 30.57 12.09 -25.66
CA ALA A 293 31.49 13.20 -25.40
C ALA A 293 32.87 13.03 -26.06
N VAL A 294 33.37 11.79 -26.16
CA VAL A 294 34.66 11.49 -26.83
C VAL A 294 34.53 11.23 -28.33
N GLY A 295 33.34 11.40 -28.90
CA GLY A 295 33.09 11.22 -30.34
C GLY A 295 33.15 9.76 -30.83
N ALA A 296 33.11 8.80 -29.93
CA ALA A 296 33.03 7.38 -30.28
C ALA A 296 31.59 7.06 -30.76
N GLY A 297 31.40 6.80 -32.02
CA GLY A 297 30.08 6.55 -32.62
C GLY A 297 29.30 5.42 -31.92
N VAL A 298 27.98 5.52 -31.88
CA VAL A 298 27.08 4.51 -31.31
C VAL A 298 26.99 3.31 -32.25
N ARG A 299 27.42 2.13 -31.81
CA ARG A 299 27.24 0.87 -32.52
C ARG A 299 26.05 0.11 -31.92
N ILE A 300 25.03 -0.12 -32.75
CA ILE A 300 23.87 -0.91 -32.33
C ILE A 300 24.17 -2.38 -32.50
N ALA A 301 24.38 -3.11 -31.39
CA ALA A 301 24.55 -4.55 -31.44
C ALA A 301 23.19 -5.28 -31.47
N PRO A 302 23.07 -6.42 -32.21
CA PRO A 302 21.83 -7.22 -32.28
C PRO A 302 21.30 -7.65 -30.90
N PHE A 303 22.18 -7.86 -29.93
CA PHE A 303 21.82 -8.15 -28.55
C PHE A 303 20.91 -7.06 -27.94
N TRP A 304 21.24 -5.79 -28.15
CA TRP A 304 20.44 -4.69 -27.59
C TRP A 304 19.08 -4.54 -28.28
N ILE A 305 18.99 -4.88 -29.59
CA ILE A 305 17.70 -4.91 -30.29
C ILE A 305 16.81 -5.98 -29.67
N ALA A 306 17.33 -7.20 -29.46
CA ALA A 306 16.60 -8.31 -28.87
C ALA A 306 16.17 -7.98 -27.43
N PHE A 307 17.07 -7.38 -26.62
CA PHE A 307 16.77 -6.97 -25.26
C PHE A 307 15.67 -5.89 -25.21
N THR A 308 15.75 -4.88 -26.09
CA THR A 308 14.72 -3.83 -26.19
C THR A 308 13.37 -4.39 -26.64
N ALA A 309 13.35 -5.32 -27.60
CA ALA A 309 12.14 -6.00 -28.01
C ALA A 309 11.52 -6.82 -26.87
N PHE A 310 12.34 -7.57 -26.13
CA PHE A 310 11.89 -8.30 -24.95
C PHE A 310 11.28 -7.36 -23.89
N TYR A 311 11.95 -6.25 -23.60
CA TYR A 311 11.45 -5.24 -22.66
C TYR A 311 10.11 -4.66 -23.13
N ALA A 312 9.99 -4.28 -24.41
CA ALA A 312 8.75 -3.75 -24.98
C ALA A 312 7.58 -4.75 -24.87
N ILE A 313 7.83 -6.03 -25.19
CA ILE A 313 6.84 -7.10 -25.06
C ILE A 313 6.44 -7.31 -23.60
N GLU A 314 7.41 -7.33 -22.67
CA GLU A 314 7.14 -7.44 -21.23
C GLU A 314 6.23 -6.30 -20.76
N ARG A 315 6.53 -5.05 -21.14
CA ARG A 315 5.70 -3.88 -20.80
C ARG A 315 4.28 -4.00 -21.32
N ALA A 316 4.08 -4.39 -22.58
CA ALA A 316 2.76 -4.60 -23.16
C ALA A 316 1.97 -5.70 -22.45
N VAL A 317 2.59 -6.85 -22.23
CA VAL A 317 1.95 -8.00 -21.61
C VAL A 317 1.59 -7.74 -20.14
N THR A 318 2.39 -6.98 -19.41
CA THR A 318 2.18 -6.71 -17.98
C THR A 318 1.00 -5.76 -17.72
N VAL A 319 0.63 -4.93 -18.67
CA VAL A 319 -0.51 -4.01 -18.57
C VAL A 319 -1.73 -4.44 -19.40
N LYS A 320 -1.77 -5.67 -19.91
CA LYS A 320 -2.85 -6.21 -20.77
C LYS A 320 -4.24 -6.00 -20.19
N SER A 321 -4.39 -6.06 -18.85
CA SER A 321 -5.66 -5.83 -18.17
C SER A 321 -6.23 -4.41 -18.35
N ARG A 322 -5.44 -3.45 -18.83
CA ARG A 322 -5.86 -2.08 -19.12
C ARG A 322 -6.36 -1.85 -20.55
N GLY A 323 -6.38 -2.90 -21.36
CA GLY A 323 -6.83 -2.87 -22.75
C GLY A 323 -5.69 -2.74 -23.78
N TRP A 324 -6.01 -3.10 -25.04
CA TRP A 324 -5.02 -3.24 -26.11
C TRP A 324 -4.29 -1.93 -26.47
N ARG A 325 -5.00 -0.78 -26.44
CA ARG A 325 -4.40 0.54 -26.72
C ARG A 325 -3.30 0.89 -25.73
N VAL A 326 -3.53 0.63 -24.45
CA VAL A 326 -2.53 0.87 -23.40
C VAL A 326 -1.37 -0.12 -23.54
N SER A 327 -1.66 -1.38 -23.87
CA SER A 327 -0.62 -2.39 -24.13
C SER A 327 0.31 -1.97 -25.25
N ILE A 328 -0.23 -1.52 -26.41
CA ILE A 328 0.58 -1.02 -27.52
C ILE A 328 1.36 0.24 -27.12
N ALA A 329 0.72 1.20 -26.46
CA ALA A 329 1.41 2.41 -25.99
C ALA A 329 2.57 2.10 -25.03
N SER A 330 2.44 1.06 -24.20
CA SER A 330 3.50 0.62 -23.28
C SER A 330 4.67 -0.09 -23.98
N MET A 331 4.56 -0.41 -25.26
CA MET A 331 5.70 -0.85 -26.08
C MET A 331 6.65 0.29 -26.45
N LEU A 332 6.23 1.53 -26.29
CA LEU A 332 7.12 2.69 -26.43
C LEU A 332 8.13 2.68 -25.28
N VAL A 333 9.31 2.16 -25.57
CA VAL A 333 10.36 1.88 -24.57
C VAL A 333 10.81 3.14 -23.86
N LEU A 334 11.00 4.26 -24.55
CA LEU A 334 11.56 5.48 -23.97
C LEU A 334 10.70 6.09 -22.85
N PRO A 335 9.37 6.30 -23.00
CA PRO A 335 8.57 6.84 -21.90
C PRO A 335 8.57 5.94 -20.65
N GLU A 336 8.46 4.62 -20.83
CA GLU A 336 8.49 3.65 -19.73
C GLU A 336 9.86 3.64 -19.05
N TRP A 337 10.95 3.72 -19.83
CA TRP A 337 12.30 3.78 -19.32
C TRP A 337 12.58 5.08 -18.52
N PHE A 338 12.11 6.23 -19.00
CA PHE A 338 12.20 7.48 -18.23
C PHE A 338 11.43 7.40 -16.90
N TYR A 339 10.27 6.73 -16.89
CA TYR A 339 9.56 6.50 -15.64
C TYR A 339 10.34 5.60 -14.68
N ASP A 340 10.95 4.53 -15.18
CA ASP A 340 11.80 3.65 -14.37
C ASP A 340 13.02 4.40 -13.81
N LEU A 341 13.69 5.25 -14.61
CA LEU A 341 14.79 6.11 -14.14
C LEU A 341 14.34 7.08 -13.05
N PHE A 342 13.16 7.70 -13.22
CA PHE A 342 12.59 8.54 -12.19
C PHE A 342 12.40 7.77 -10.87
N LEU A 343 11.84 6.55 -10.91
CA LEU A 343 11.64 5.73 -9.73
C LEU A 343 12.98 5.25 -9.12
N GLN A 344 13.99 4.99 -9.94
CA GLN A 344 15.35 4.65 -9.48
C GLN A 344 16.01 5.83 -8.78
N GLY A 345 15.91 7.04 -9.34
CA GLY A 345 16.40 8.27 -8.69
C GLY A 345 15.77 8.50 -7.32
N VAL A 346 14.44 8.31 -7.21
CA VAL A 346 13.74 8.36 -5.92
C VAL A 346 14.22 7.29 -4.96
N HIS A 347 14.53 6.07 -5.45
CA HIS A 347 15.04 4.98 -4.62
C HIS A 347 16.46 5.27 -4.10
N LEU A 348 17.36 5.75 -4.94
CA LEU A 348 18.71 6.14 -4.53
C LEU A 348 18.67 7.27 -3.49
N ARG A 349 17.77 8.24 -3.67
CA ARG A 349 17.52 9.28 -2.67
C ARG A 349 17.01 8.70 -1.36
N ALA A 350 16.09 7.73 -1.38
CA ALA A 350 15.60 7.07 -0.17
C ALA A 350 16.73 6.38 0.60
N LEU A 351 17.62 5.68 -0.10
CA LEU A 351 18.81 5.05 0.48
C LEU A 351 19.75 6.09 1.12
N ALA A 352 20.03 7.18 0.41
CA ALA A 352 20.87 8.26 0.91
C ALA A 352 20.26 8.95 2.14
N ASP A 353 18.96 9.29 2.10
CA ASP A 353 18.26 9.95 3.20
C ASP A 353 18.21 9.05 4.45
N THR A 354 18.09 7.72 4.28
CA THR A 354 18.14 6.75 5.39
C THR A 354 19.56 6.62 5.94
N ALA A 355 20.57 6.46 5.07
CA ALA A 355 21.96 6.31 5.50
C ALA A 355 22.49 7.55 6.22
N LEU A 356 22.11 8.74 5.75
CA LEU A 356 22.48 10.03 6.34
C LEU A 356 21.57 10.44 7.51
N ARG A 357 20.62 9.60 7.90
CA ARG A 357 19.65 9.86 8.99
C ARG A 357 18.96 11.22 8.88
N ARG A 358 18.65 11.67 7.65
CA ARG A 358 18.00 12.96 7.42
C ARG A 358 16.63 13.01 8.08
N ASP A 359 16.22 14.22 8.49
CA ASP A 359 14.90 14.43 9.06
C ASP A 359 13.78 13.94 8.13
N ARG A 360 12.72 13.42 8.73
CA ARG A 360 11.54 12.91 8.04
C ARG A 360 10.65 14.09 7.63
N ALA A 361 10.96 14.74 6.50
CA ALA A 361 10.09 15.77 5.93
C ALA A 361 8.82 15.11 5.35
N TRP A 362 7.67 15.47 5.93
CA TRP A 362 6.34 15.02 5.53
C TRP A 362 5.67 16.02 4.57
#